data_f5de0b4562481c5910d166357b83108e
#
_entry.id   f5de0b4562481c5910d166357b83108e
#
_cell.length_a   1.000
_cell.length_b   1.000
_cell.length_c   1.000
_cell.angle_alpha   90.00
_cell.angle_beta   90.00
_cell.angle_gamma   90.00
#
_symmetry.space_group_name_H-M   'P 1'
#
loop_
_entity.id
_entity.type
_entity.pdbx_description
1 polymer ?
#
loop_
_entity_poly.entity_id
_entity_poly.type
_entity_poly.pdbx_seq_one_letter_code
_entity_poly.pdbx_strand_id
1 'polypeptide(L)'
;MITTLVILAISAVFFAMGKVRSDLVALCALVALLLTGILTPQEALSGFSNSVVIMMVGLFVVGGAIVQTGLAKKASGKLMTLADGNELRLFLLLMVVTAVIGAFVSNTGTVALMMPIVVSLAQKGGIKASRLLMPLAFASSMGGMLTLIGTPPNLVIQEALTEAGYEPLKFFSFLPVGVVCIIVGIVVLLPLSKRFLSGNENKEGSKKSRRKTLSKLMEEYQLADNLSVFTVENGSLAADKTLAELDIHHRYGLTVLEVRRIKKSHTRLMKDVEQKLAGPNTMLTAGDIIYISGNKESAARLADDLKLNAASSQNLTIYDIGIAEVVLMHSARLCGKSIKDSGVRRMYNVNVLGVQRGGDYITDNLADLKLREGDILLIQGRWKNIARIANEAEGIVVIGQPLEEAAHVTLDYKAPLAAAIMLMMIAMMVFDFIPVAPVTAVMIAGLLMVITGCLRSVEAAYKTINWESIVLIAAMLPMSVALEKTGASSMVARLLADNLGEASPYALLAGIYFTTSCLTMFISNTATAVLMSPIALTSAMAIGVSPYPMLFAVTLGASMCFASPFSTPPNALVMQAGGYSFMDYIKVGLPLQIIIGLVMIGVLPLIFPF
;
A
#
# COMPACT_ATOMS: atom_id res chain seq x y z
N MET A 1 -14.28 -29.00 26.31
CA MET A 1 -15.26 -27.92 26.12
C MET A 1 -14.92 -26.67 26.93
N ILE A 2 -14.99 -26.69 28.27
CA ILE A 2 -14.69 -25.49 29.10
C ILE A 2 -13.30 -24.94 28.81
N THR A 3 -12.28 -25.79 28.73
CA THR A 3 -10.89 -25.38 28.43
C THR A 3 -10.79 -24.63 27.08
N THR A 4 -11.47 -25.12 26.05
CA THR A 4 -11.47 -24.46 24.70
C THR A 4 -12.14 -23.10 24.77
N LEU A 5 -13.29 -22.97 25.45
CA LEU A 5 -13.99 -21.70 25.65
C LEU A 5 -13.15 -20.73 26.49
N VAL A 6 -12.42 -21.19 27.49
CA VAL A 6 -11.52 -20.33 28.28
C VAL A 6 -10.35 -19.85 27.44
N ILE A 7 -9.72 -20.71 26.62
CA ILE A 7 -8.64 -20.28 25.71
C ILE A 7 -9.17 -19.27 24.71
N LEU A 8 -10.34 -19.50 24.12
CA LEU A 8 -10.99 -18.57 23.20
C LEU A 8 -11.28 -17.21 23.86
N ALA A 9 -11.88 -17.23 25.08
CA ALA A 9 -12.20 -16.01 25.83
C ALA A 9 -10.93 -15.21 26.19
N ILE A 10 -9.89 -15.89 26.66
CA ILE A 10 -8.59 -15.27 26.98
C ILE A 10 -8.00 -14.65 25.71
N SER A 11 -8.00 -15.37 24.59
CA SER A 11 -7.51 -14.85 23.30
C SER A 11 -8.29 -13.61 22.87
N ALA A 12 -9.61 -13.63 22.96
CA ALA A 12 -10.46 -12.48 22.65
C ALA A 12 -10.15 -11.26 23.54
N VAL A 13 -9.92 -11.47 24.83
CA VAL A 13 -9.53 -10.40 25.77
C VAL A 13 -8.17 -9.81 25.38
N PHE A 14 -7.15 -10.66 25.08
CA PHE A 14 -5.84 -10.16 24.64
C PHE A 14 -5.90 -9.43 23.31
N PHE A 15 -6.71 -9.90 22.35
CA PHE A 15 -6.97 -9.17 21.11
C PHE A 15 -7.59 -7.80 21.38
N ALA A 16 -8.61 -7.73 22.26
CA ALA A 16 -9.28 -6.49 22.63
C ALA A 16 -8.37 -5.51 23.39
N MET A 17 -7.43 -5.99 24.19
CA MET A 17 -6.47 -5.14 24.90
C MET A 17 -5.49 -4.44 23.94
N GLY A 18 -5.20 -4.99 22.77
CA GLY A 18 -4.31 -4.44 21.75
C GLY A 18 -2.84 -4.23 22.19
N LYS A 19 -2.46 -4.70 23.38
CA LYS A 19 -1.10 -4.55 23.92
C LYS A 19 -0.11 -5.57 23.37
N VAL A 20 -0.61 -6.70 22.88
CA VAL A 20 0.17 -7.79 22.32
C VAL A 20 -0.22 -7.95 20.86
N ARG A 21 0.73 -8.26 20.00
CA ARG A 21 0.46 -8.49 18.58
C ARG A 21 -0.49 -9.66 18.40
N SER A 22 -1.43 -9.52 17.47
CA SER A 22 -2.50 -10.51 17.24
C SER A 22 -1.96 -11.89 16.81
N ASP A 23 -0.90 -11.94 16.01
CA ASP A 23 -0.25 -13.18 15.60
C ASP A 23 0.35 -13.97 16.78
N LEU A 24 0.95 -13.25 17.74
CA LEU A 24 1.51 -13.88 18.95
C LEU A 24 0.41 -14.46 19.84
N VAL A 25 -0.68 -13.74 20.03
CA VAL A 25 -1.84 -14.22 20.79
C VAL A 25 -2.41 -15.50 20.17
N ALA A 26 -2.55 -15.52 18.83
CA ALA A 26 -3.03 -16.68 18.08
C ALA A 26 -2.10 -17.90 18.23
N LEU A 27 -0.78 -17.69 18.14
CA LEU A 27 0.21 -18.75 18.37
C LEU A 27 0.16 -19.28 19.80
N CYS A 28 0.02 -18.40 20.80
CA CYS A 28 -0.13 -18.83 22.20
C CYS A 28 -1.40 -19.68 22.40
N ALA A 29 -2.52 -19.28 21.77
CA ALA A 29 -3.76 -20.05 21.82
C ALA A 29 -3.58 -21.43 21.16
N LEU A 30 -2.93 -21.50 20.00
CA LEU A 30 -2.63 -22.76 19.31
C LEU A 30 -1.76 -23.68 20.17
N VAL A 31 -0.70 -23.15 20.78
CA VAL A 31 0.16 -23.92 21.70
C VAL A 31 -0.62 -24.38 22.93
N ALA A 32 -1.50 -23.56 23.48
CA ALA A 32 -2.35 -23.96 24.60
C ALA A 32 -3.30 -25.10 24.22
N LEU A 33 -3.87 -25.11 23.01
CA LEU A 33 -4.71 -26.20 22.49
C LEU A 33 -3.91 -27.51 22.31
N LEU A 34 -2.65 -27.42 21.89
CA LEU A 34 -1.73 -28.55 21.79
C LEU A 34 -1.39 -29.12 23.18
N LEU A 35 -0.98 -28.26 24.12
CA LEU A 35 -0.58 -28.66 25.46
C LEU A 35 -1.73 -29.28 26.28
N THR A 36 -2.96 -28.83 26.02
CA THR A 36 -4.16 -29.41 26.64
C THR A 36 -4.65 -30.70 25.97
N GLY A 37 -3.99 -31.14 24.88
CA GLY A 37 -4.34 -32.36 24.15
C GLY A 37 -5.67 -32.28 23.38
N ILE A 38 -6.23 -31.08 23.19
CA ILE A 38 -7.46 -30.87 22.43
C ILE A 38 -7.20 -31.09 20.93
N LEU A 39 -6.06 -30.55 20.44
CA LEU A 39 -5.60 -30.75 19.07
C LEU A 39 -4.37 -31.65 19.02
N THR A 40 -4.29 -32.47 17.99
CA THR A 40 -3.07 -33.18 17.61
C THR A 40 -2.12 -32.22 16.88
N PRO A 41 -0.80 -32.52 16.80
CA PRO A 41 0.15 -31.70 16.05
C PRO A 41 -0.25 -31.49 14.57
N GLN A 42 -0.81 -32.54 13.92
CA GLN A 42 -1.28 -32.42 12.53
C GLN A 42 -2.44 -31.45 12.41
N GLU A 43 -3.42 -31.53 13.30
CA GLU A 43 -4.57 -30.61 13.30
C GLU A 43 -4.13 -29.17 13.60
N ALA A 44 -3.22 -28.98 14.53
CA ALA A 44 -2.70 -27.67 14.87
C ALA A 44 -1.91 -27.03 13.71
N LEU A 45 -1.18 -27.82 12.94
CA LEU A 45 -0.39 -27.34 11.81
C LEU A 45 -1.20 -27.25 10.50
N SER A 46 -2.41 -27.81 10.44
CA SER A 46 -3.26 -27.81 9.25
C SER A 46 -3.54 -26.39 8.72
N GLY A 47 -3.69 -25.42 9.62
CA GLY A 47 -3.89 -24.03 9.25
C GLY A 47 -2.73 -23.44 8.45
N PHE A 48 -1.49 -23.83 8.69
CA PHE A 48 -0.32 -23.34 7.95
C PHE A 48 -0.18 -23.95 6.54
N SER A 49 -0.77 -25.11 6.30
CA SER A 49 -0.86 -25.75 4.98
C SER A 49 -2.18 -25.47 4.26
N ASN A 50 -3.03 -24.64 4.84
CA ASN A 50 -4.33 -24.31 4.30
C ASN A 50 -4.23 -23.53 2.99
N SER A 51 -5.04 -23.88 2.00
CA SER A 51 -5.05 -23.29 0.67
C SER A 51 -5.35 -21.78 0.68
N VAL A 52 -6.22 -21.31 1.59
CA VAL A 52 -6.56 -19.90 1.75
C VAL A 52 -5.37 -19.10 2.28
N VAL A 53 -4.63 -19.63 3.24
CA VAL A 53 -3.42 -18.97 3.78
C VAL A 53 -2.36 -18.81 2.68
N ILE A 54 -2.13 -19.86 1.89
CA ILE A 54 -1.20 -19.82 0.75
C ILE A 54 -1.69 -18.82 -0.31
N MET A 55 -2.99 -18.82 -0.63
CA MET A 55 -3.59 -17.89 -1.57
C MET A 55 -3.40 -16.43 -1.11
N MET A 56 -3.58 -16.13 0.19
CA MET A 56 -3.36 -14.80 0.74
C MET A 56 -1.93 -14.31 0.57
N VAL A 57 -0.93 -15.18 0.75
CA VAL A 57 0.48 -14.84 0.50
C VAL A 57 0.66 -14.36 -0.95
N GLY A 58 0.16 -15.13 -1.91
CA GLY A 58 0.22 -14.76 -3.34
C GLY A 58 -0.53 -13.46 -3.66
N LEU A 59 -1.70 -13.25 -3.05
CA LEU A 59 -2.48 -12.02 -3.24
C LEU A 59 -1.77 -10.77 -2.71
N PHE A 60 -1.08 -10.87 -1.57
CA PHE A 60 -0.26 -9.76 -1.07
C PHE A 60 0.87 -9.41 -2.05
N VAL A 61 1.49 -10.41 -2.67
CA VAL A 61 2.53 -10.20 -3.69
C VAL A 61 1.96 -9.54 -4.94
N VAL A 62 0.83 -10.02 -5.46
CA VAL A 62 0.14 -9.42 -6.62
C VAL A 62 -0.30 -7.99 -6.31
N GLY A 63 -0.95 -7.75 -5.17
CA GLY A 63 -1.36 -6.42 -4.72
C GLY A 63 -0.19 -5.45 -4.58
N GLY A 64 0.92 -5.91 -4.00
CA GLY A 64 2.17 -5.16 -3.91
C GLY A 64 2.75 -4.77 -5.28
N ALA A 65 2.69 -5.68 -6.25
CA ALA A 65 3.13 -5.42 -7.62
C ALA A 65 2.25 -4.37 -8.32
N ILE A 66 0.94 -4.39 -8.11
CA ILE A 66 0.00 -3.37 -8.64
C ILE A 66 0.36 -1.97 -8.11
N VAL A 67 0.69 -1.88 -6.82
CA VAL A 67 1.12 -0.62 -6.19
C VAL A 67 2.48 -0.20 -6.74
N GLN A 68 3.47 -1.11 -6.79
CA GLN A 68 4.84 -0.80 -7.18
C GLN A 68 4.98 -0.45 -8.68
N THR A 69 4.14 -1.02 -9.55
CA THR A 69 4.08 -0.68 -10.98
C THR A 69 3.31 0.61 -11.25
N GLY A 70 2.70 1.25 -10.24
CA GLY A 70 1.92 2.46 -10.40
C GLY A 70 0.64 2.28 -11.23
N LEU A 71 0.21 1.04 -11.47
CA LEU A 71 -1.02 0.74 -12.22
C LEU A 71 -2.22 1.44 -11.60
N ALA A 72 -2.39 1.29 -10.29
CA ALA A 72 -3.49 1.93 -9.56
C ALA A 72 -3.37 3.46 -9.59
N LYS A 73 -2.16 4.03 -9.51
CA LYS A 73 -1.90 5.47 -9.61
C LYS A 73 -2.28 6.04 -10.99
N LYS A 74 -1.93 5.34 -12.07
CA LYS A 74 -2.31 5.74 -13.45
C LYS A 74 -3.81 5.70 -13.66
N ALA A 75 -4.46 4.62 -13.21
CA ALA A 75 -5.91 4.46 -13.33
C ALA A 75 -6.64 5.56 -12.56
N SER A 76 -6.27 5.81 -11.29
CA SER A 76 -6.90 6.83 -10.46
C SER A 76 -6.65 8.24 -10.98
N GLY A 77 -5.42 8.58 -11.37
CA GLY A 77 -5.06 9.90 -11.87
C GLY A 77 -5.88 10.30 -13.09
N LYS A 78 -6.01 9.39 -14.07
CA LYS A 78 -6.80 9.64 -15.29
C LYS A 78 -8.30 9.83 -15.00
N LEU A 79 -8.86 9.04 -14.08
CA LEU A 79 -10.28 9.15 -13.71
C LEU A 79 -10.56 10.40 -12.89
N MET A 80 -9.64 10.80 -11.99
CA MET A 80 -9.82 12.01 -11.17
C MET A 80 -9.76 13.31 -11.95
N THR A 81 -9.06 13.36 -13.10
CA THR A 81 -9.08 14.54 -13.99
C THR A 81 -10.46 14.83 -14.56
N LEU A 82 -11.36 13.82 -14.59
CA LEU A 82 -12.74 13.98 -15.05
C LEU A 82 -13.64 14.74 -14.06
N ALA A 83 -13.17 15.01 -12.85
CA ALA A 83 -13.95 15.72 -11.83
C ALA A 83 -14.19 17.19 -12.14
N ASP A 84 -13.34 17.81 -12.98
CA ASP A 84 -13.47 19.17 -13.54
C ASP A 84 -13.89 20.25 -12.51
N GLY A 85 -13.27 20.20 -11.32
CA GLY A 85 -13.51 21.16 -10.23
C GLY A 85 -14.87 21.05 -9.50
N ASN A 86 -15.75 20.13 -9.90
CA ASN A 86 -17.04 19.93 -9.24
C ASN A 86 -16.89 19.02 -8.00
N GLU A 87 -17.20 19.54 -6.82
CA GLU A 87 -17.09 18.82 -5.54
C GLU A 87 -17.87 17.51 -5.53
N LEU A 88 -19.10 17.50 -6.02
CA LEU A 88 -19.95 16.30 -6.05
C LEU A 88 -19.36 15.24 -6.98
N ARG A 89 -18.93 15.64 -8.18
CA ARG A 89 -18.27 14.71 -9.12
C ARG A 89 -16.98 14.16 -8.53
N LEU A 90 -16.18 15.02 -7.89
CA LEU A 90 -14.94 14.58 -7.22
C LEU A 90 -15.23 13.57 -6.12
N PHE A 91 -16.25 13.82 -5.28
CA PHE A 91 -16.66 12.88 -4.23
C PHE A 91 -17.13 11.54 -4.79
N LEU A 92 -18.01 11.55 -5.80
CA LEU A 92 -18.52 10.32 -6.43
C LEU A 92 -17.39 9.50 -7.10
N LEU A 93 -16.54 10.18 -7.89
CA LEU A 93 -15.38 9.54 -8.52
C LEU A 93 -14.42 8.99 -7.48
N LEU A 94 -14.17 9.74 -6.40
CA LEU A 94 -13.33 9.28 -5.29
C LEU A 94 -13.87 7.96 -4.71
N MET A 95 -15.15 7.91 -4.36
CA MET A 95 -15.78 6.74 -3.76
C MET A 95 -15.69 5.52 -4.70
N VAL A 96 -16.08 5.69 -5.96
CA VAL A 96 -16.11 4.59 -6.93
C VAL A 96 -14.70 4.12 -7.30
N VAL A 97 -13.79 5.05 -7.63
CA VAL A 97 -12.41 4.69 -8.02
C VAL A 97 -11.67 4.02 -6.88
N THR A 98 -11.82 4.54 -5.67
CA THR A 98 -11.19 3.95 -4.48
C THR A 98 -11.74 2.56 -4.19
N ALA A 99 -13.06 2.37 -4.31
CA ALA A 99 -13.68 1.07 -4.12
C ALA A 99 -13.20 0.05 -5.19
N VAL A 100 -13.12 0.45 -6.45
CA VAL A 100 -12.61 -0.41 -7.53
C VAL A 100 -11.16 -0.79 -7.30
N ILE A 101 -10.30 0.14 -6.86
CA ILE A 101 -8.91 -0.19 -6.51
C ILE A 101 -8.86 -1.11 -5.29
N GLY A 102 -9.65 -0.81 -4.25
CA GLY A 102 -9.74 -1.61 -3.02
C GLY A 102 -10.27 -3.03 -3.24
N ALA A 103 -10.94 -3.29 -4.36
CA ALA A 103 -11.37 -4.63 -4.74
C ALA A 103 -10.20 -5.59 -5.08
N PHE A 104 -9.03 -5.05 -5.46
CA PHE A 104 -7.87 -5.82 -5.93
C PHE A 104 -6.59 -5.53 -5.16
N VAL A 105 -6.56 -4.43 -4.42
CA VAL A 105 -5.41 -3.96 -3.63
C VAL A 105 -5.83 -3.88 -2.18
N SER A 106 -4.90 -4.14 -1.25
CA SER A 106 -5.19 -4.00 0.18
C SER A 106 -5.72 -2.60 0.51
N ASN A 107 -6.67 -2.53 1.44
CA ASN A 107 -7.30 -1.26 1.85
C ASN A 107 -6.27 -0.21 2.27
N THR A 108 -5.24 -0.62 3.01
CA THR A 108 -4.13 0.25 3.43
C THR A 108 -3.33 0.78 2.24
N GLY A 109 -2.98 -0.10 1.30
CA GLY A 109 -2.27 0.27 0.07
C GLY A 109 -3.07 1.23 -0.80
N THR A 110 -4.37 0.99 -0.93
CA THR A 110 -5.30 1.85 -1.67
C THR A 110 -5.33 3.26 -1.07
N VAL A 111 -5.49 3.38 0.25
CA VAL A 111 -5.54 4.68 0.94
C VAL A 111 -4.18 5.38 0.85
N ALA A 112 -3.08 4.70 1.12
CA ALA A 112 -1.74 5.29 1.05
C ALA A 112 -1.42 5.85 -0.35
N LEU A 113 -1.88 5.16 -1.40
CA LEU A 113 -1.71 5.58 -2.80
C LEU A 113 -2.62 6.75 -3.17
N MET A 114 -3.89 6.71 -2.77
CA MET A 114 -4.90 7.69 -3.15
C MET A 114 -4.79 9.01 -2.36
N MET A 115 -4.36 8.94 -1.09
CA MET A 115 -4.31 10.08 -0.18
C MET A 115 -3.56 11.30 -0.75
N PRO A 116 -2.31 11.21 -1.27
CA PRO A 116 -1.63 12.37 -1.85
C PRO A 116 -2.33 12.92 -3.09
N ILE A 117 -2.97 12.06 -3.90
CA ILE A 117 -3.73 12.47 -5.09
C ILE A 117 -4.95 13.30 -4.64
N VAL A 118 -5.68 12.81 -3.65
CA VAL A 118 -6.88 13.46 -3.12
C VAL A 118 -6.54 14.79 -2.46
N VAL A 119 -5.46 14.86 -1.68
CA VAL A 119 -4.99 16.12 -1.06
C VAL A 119 -4.64 17.15 -2.14
N SER A 120 -3.91 16.74 -3.18
CA SER A 120 -3.54 17.64 -4.29
C SER A 120 -4.76 18.14 -5.06
N LEU A 121 -5.74 17.27 -5.34
CA LEU A 121 -6.97 17.66 -6.03
C LEU A 121 -7.87 18.56 -5.18
N ALA A 122 -7.98 18.27 -3.90
CA ALA A 122 -8.71 19.11 -2.95
C ALA A 122 -8.14 20.53 -2.90
N GLN A 123 -6.81 20.67 -2.84
CA GLN A 123 -6.13 21.96 -2.86
C GLN A 123 -6.39 22.73 -4.18
N LYS A 124 -6.31 22.06 -5.33
CA LYS A 124 -6.60 22.66 -6.63
C LYS A 124 -8.06 23.11 -6.79
N GLY A 125 -8.98 22.31 -6.23
CA GLY A 125 -10.42 22.58 -6.25
C GLY A 125 -10.91 23.54 -5.17
N GLY A 126 -10.05 24.04 -4.29
CA GLY A 126 -10.45 24.87 -3.13
C GLY A 126 -11.30 24.12 -2.10
N ILE A 127 -11.25 22.78 -2.09
CA ILE A 127 -12.02 21.91 -1.20
C ILE A 127 -11.13 21.50 -0.03
N LYS A 128 -11.68 21.42 1.19
CA LYS A 128 -10.93 20.92 2.35
C LYS A 128 -10.65 19.43 2.19
N ALA A 129 -9.37 19.04 2.23
CA ALA A 129 -8.96 17.64 2.11
C ALA A 129 -9.61 16.76 3.20
N SER A 130 -9.85 17.30 4.41
CA SER A 130 -10.55 16.61 5.49
C SER A 130 -11.95 16.12 5.12
N ARG A 131 -12.65 16.74 4.17
CA ARG A 131 -13.97 16.29 3.71
C ARG A 131 -13.92 15.06 2.81
N LEU A 132 -12.74 14.73 2.26
CA LEU A 132 -12.54 13.66 1.29
C LEU A 132 -11.74 12.49 1.85
N LEU A 133 -10.86 12.71 2.83
CA LEU A 133 -9.94 11.68 3.31
C LEU A 133 -10.62 10.58 4.14
N MET A 134 -11.61 10.91 5.00
CA MET A 134 -12.37 9.89 5.73
C MET A 134 -13.25 9.06 4.79
N PRO A 135 -14.02 9.67 3.85
CA PRO A 135 -14.71 8.91 2.78
C PRO A 135 -13.78 8.03 1.95
N LEU A 136 -12.55 8.48 1.66
CA LEU A 136 -11.52 7.67 0.99
C LEU A 136 -11.23 6.36 1.74
N ALA A 137 -10.98 6.44 3.06
CA ALA A 137 -10.70 5.25 3.87
C ALA A 137 -11.89 4.29 3.91
N PHE A 138 -13.10 4.83 4.04
CA PHE A 138 -14.32 4.03 4.08
C PHE A 138 -14.64 3.39 2.72
N ALA A 139 -14.44 4.14 1.62
CA ALA A 139 -14.60 3.60 0.27
C ALA A 139 -13.63 2.44 -0.03
N SER A 140 -12.40 2.53 0.47
CA SER A 140 -11.43 1.44 0.36
C SER A 140 -11.92 0.16 1.05
N SER A 141 -12.47 0.29 2.27
CA SER A 141 -13.03 -0.86 3.00
C SER A 141 -14.27 -1.45 2.32
N MET A 142 -15.16 -0.60 1.78
CA MET A 142 -16.32 -1.04 0.99
C MET A 142 -15.87 -1.73 -0.31
N GLY A 143 -14.79 -1.24 -0.93
CA GLY A 143 -14.18 -1.85 -2.11
C GLY A 143 -13.71 -3.28 -1.85
N GLY A 144 -13.20 -3.57 -0.66
CA GLY A 144 -12.85 -4.92 -0.22
C GLY A 144 -14.02 -5.92 -0.27
N MET A 145 -15.26 -5.44 -0.28
CA MET A 145 -16.48 -6.26 -0.41
C MET A 145 -16.94 -6.48 -1.86
N LEU A 146 -16.19 -6.07 -2.87
CA LEU A 146 -16.55 -6.30 -4.27
C LEU A 146 -16.09 -7.64 -4.81
N THR A 147 -15.02 -8.19 -4.24
CA THR A 147 -14.41 -9.45 -4.70
C THR A 147 -14.06 -10.35 -3.53
N LEU A 148 -13.91 -11.64 -3.82
CA LEU A 148 -13.47 -12.63 -2.84
C LEU A 148 -12.11 -12.26 -2.20
N ILE A 149 -11.22 -11.66 -2.97
CA ILE A 149 -9.83 -11.34 -2.58
C ILE A 149 -9.64 -9.94 -1.99
N GLY A 150 -10.67 -9.12 -1.95
CA GLY A 150 -10.55 -7.71 -1.57
C GLY A 150 -10.18 -7.48 -0.09
N THR A 151 -10.57 -8.41 0.79
CA THR A 151 -10.24 -8.34 2.22
C THR A 151 -10.11 -9.74 2.84
N PRO A 152 -9.19 -9.94 3.81
CA PRO A 152 -8.99 -11.24 4.47
C PRO A 152 -10.24 -11.89 5.06
N PRO A 153 -11.18 -11.18 5.70
CA PRO A 153 -12.43 -11.77 6.18
C PRO A 153 -13.23 -12.55 5.14
N ASN A 154 -13.21 -12.12 3.87
CA ASN A 154 -13.91 -12.82 2.78
C ASN A 154 -13.36 -14.23 2.57
N LEU A 155 -12.04 -14.36 2.66
CA LEU A 155 -11.36 -15.65 2.53
C LEU A 155 -11.59 -16.57 3.73
N VAL A 156 -11.72 -15.98 4.93
CA VAL A 156 -12.04 -16.71 6.15
C VAL A 156 -13.42 -17.36 6.07
N ILE A 157 -14.44 -16.62 5.61
CA ILE A 157 -15.78 -17.19 5.47
C ILE A 157 -15.86 -18.20 4.32
N GLN A 158 -15.08 -18.00 3.25
CA GLN A 158 -14.93 -18.98 2.16
C GLN A 158 -14.42 -20.31 2.70
N GLU A 159 -13.41 -20.29 3.56
CA GLU A 159 -12.86 -21.49 4.17
C GLU A 159 -13.86 -22.18 5.09
N ALA A 160 -14.54 -21.40 5.94
CA ALA A 160 -15.57 -21.94 6.83
C ALA A 160 -16.70 -22.65 6.05
N LEU A 161 -17.11 -22.12 4.88
CA LEU A 161 -18.07 -22.78 4.00
C LEU A 161 -17.52 -24.08 3.41
N THR A 162 -16.28 -24.05 2.91
CA THR A 162 -15.64 -25.20 2.27
C THR A 162 -15.40 -26.34 3.24
N GLU A 163 -14.90 -26.03 4.45
CA GLU A 163 -14.71 -27.02 5.53
C GLU A 163 -16.02 -27.68 5.97
N ALA A 164 -17.13 -26.92 5.94
CA ALA A 164 -18.47 -27.44 6.26
C ALA A 164 -19.15 -28.17 5.09
N GLY A 165 -18.49 -28.32 3.93
CA GLY A 165 -19.00 -29.05 2.77
C GLY A 165 -20.02 -28.28 1.93
N TYR A 166 -20.13 -26.96 2.11
CA TYR A 166 -20.96 -26.11 1.26
C TYR A 166 -20.22 -25.70 -0.03
N GLU A 167 -20.98 -25.28 -1.05
CA GLU A 167 -20.38 -24.79 -2.29
C GLU A 167 -19.49 -23.56 -2.03
N PRO A 168 -18.27 -23.52 -2.59
CA PRO A 168 -17.38 -22.38 -2.44
C PRO A 168 -17.94 -21.14 -3.12
N LEU A 169 -17.68 -19.95 -2.54
CA LEU A 169 -18.06 -18.68 -3.13
C LEU A 169 -17.24 -18.41 -4.41
N LYS A 170 -17.89 -17.93 -5.46
CA LYS A 170 -17.23 -17.48 -6.69
C LYS A 170 -16.54 -16.14 -6.47
N PHE A 171 -15.60 -15.80 -7.36
CA PHE A 171 -14.81 -14.57 -7.26
C PHE A 171 -15.64 -13.31 -7.08
N PHE A 172 -16.78 -13.20 -7.80
CA PHE A 172 -17.69 -12.05 -7.75
C PHE A 172 -18.94 -12.28 -6.90
N SER A 173 -18.99 -13.31 -6.04
CA SER A 173 -20.15 -13.53 -5.14
C SER A 173 -20.36 -12.35 -4.18
N PHE A 174 -19.31 -11.60 -3.88
CA PHE A 174 -19.35 -10.39 -3.04
C PHE A 174 -19.86 -9.15 -3.78
N LEU A 175 -19.82 -9.14 -5.12
CA LEU A 175 -20.13 -7.95 -5.93
C LEU A 175 -21.50 -7.31 -5.62
N PRO A 176 -22.61 -8.05 -5.54
CA PRO A 176 -23.92 -7.46 -5.22
C PRO A 176 -23.91 -6.78 -3.84
N VAL A 177 -23.31 -7.43 -2.86
CA VAL A 177 -23.17 -6.93 -1.48
C VAL A 177 -22.33 -5.65 -1.43
N GLY A 178 -21.17 -5.67 -2.08
CA GLY A 178 -20.25 -4.52 -2.14
C GLY A 178 -20.86 -3.32 -2.87
N VAL A 179 -21.59 -3.54 -3.96
CA VAL A 179 -22.28 -2.47 -4.69
C VAL A 179 -23.33 -1.78 -3.81
N VAL A 180 -24.14 -2.56 -3.08
CA VAL A 180 -25.12 -1.99 -2.14
C VAL A 180 -24.41 -1.17 -1.05
N CYS A 181 -23.31 -1.69 -0.47
CA CYS A 181 -22.53 -0.96 0.53
C CYS A 181 -21.98 0.37 0.00
N ILE A 182 -21.48 0.38 -1.25
CA ILE A 182 -20.95 1.60 -1.88
C ILE A 182 -22.08 2.62 -2.12
N ILE A 183 -23.23 2.19 -2.62
CA ILE A 183 -24.38 3.09 -2.85
C ILE A 183 -24.84 3.69 -1.53
N VAL A 184 -25.05 2.87 -0.50
CA VAL A 184 -25.41 3.34 0.84
C VAL A 184 -24.33 4.28 1.40
N GLY A 185 -23.05 3.90 1.24
CA GLY A 185 -21.91 4.71 1.65
C GLY A 185 -21.90 6.09 1.00
N ILE A 186 -22.13 6.18 -0.30
CA ILE A 186 -22.20 7.45 -1.04
C ILE A 186 -23.36 8.31 -0.51
N VAL A 187 -24.56 7.73 -0.39
CA VAL A 187 -25.76 8.44 0.04
C VAL A 187 -25.63 8.99 1.46
N VAL A 188 -25.02 8.20 2.36
CA VAL A 188 -24.87 8.57 3.78
C VAL A 188 -23.66 9.49 4.01
N LEU A 189 -22.52 9.20 3.38
CA LEU A 189 -21.30 9.97 3.63
C LEU A 189 -21.34 11.37 3.00
N LEU A 190 -22.04 11.56 1.89
CA LEU A 190 -22.12 12.86 1.24
C LEU A 190 -22.66 13.96 2.18
N PRO A 191 -23.84 13.79 2.84
CA PRO A 191 -24.32 14.78 3.81
C PRO A 191 -23.51 14.80 5.10
N LEU A 192 -23.05 13.65 5.62
CA LEU A 192 -22.30 13.59 6.86
C LEU A 192 -20.94 14.28 6.74
N SER A 193 -20.22 14.07 5.62
CA SER A 193 -18.94 14.73 5.38
C SER A 193 -19.07 16.24 5.28
N LYS A 194 -20.13 16.72 4.63
CA LYS A 194 -20.42 18.17 4.55
C LYS A 194 -20.74 18.78 5.91
N ARG A 195 -21.48 18.07 6.76
CA ARG A 195 -21.96 18.59 8.04
C ARG A 195 -20.89 18.53 9.14
N PHE A 196 -20.16 17.43 9.25
CA PHE A 196 -19.28 17.18 10.40
C PHE A 196 -17.79 17.37 10.10
N LEU A 197 -17.34 17.24 8.84
CA LEU A 197 -15.92 17.32 8.47
C LEU A 197 -15.51 18.70 7.91
N SER A 198 -16.42 19.68 7.93
CA SER A 198 -16.16 21.06 7.44
C SER A 198 -15.59 22.02 8.48
N GLY A 199 -15.58 21.64 9.76
CA GLY A 199 -15.51 22.57 10.90
C GLY A 199 -14.18 22.74 11.64
N ASN A 200 -13.12 21.98 11.36
CA ASN A 200 -11.89 22.06 12.16
C ASN A 200 -10.78 22.86 11.48
N GLU A 201 -10.88 24.19 11.55
CA GLU A 201 -9.75 25.09 11.22
C GLU A 201 -9.03 25.67 12.45
N ASN A 202 -9.45 25.32 13.65
CA ASN A 202 -8.79 25.82 14.85
C ASN A 202 -8.40 24.68 15.79
N LYS A 203 -7.17 24.18 15.64
CA LYS A 203 -6.23 23.99 16.74
C LYS A 203 -4.89 23.49 16.19
N GLU A 204 -3.91 24.38 16.43
CA GLU A 204 -2.48 24.11 16.52
C GLU A 204 -1.82 23.50 15.29
N GLY A 205 -1.09 24.39 14.60
CA GLY A 205 0.26 24.16 14.19
C GLY A 205 0.73 22.74 14.41
N SER A 206 0.24 21.81 13.62
CA SER A 206 1.13 20.75 13.19
C SER A 206 2.39 21.53 12.81
N LYS A 207 3.46 21.41 13.59
CA LYS A 207 4.80 21.64 13.12
C LYS A 207 4.84 20.91 11.79
N LYS A 208 4.62 21.65 10.70
CA LYS A 208 4.90 21.19 9.36
C LYS A 208 6.33 20.72 9.49
N SER A 209 6.53 19.42 9.66
CA SER A 209 7.74 18.81 9.17
C SER A 209 7.78 19.36 7.75
N ARG A 210 8.68 20.30 7.50
CA ARG A 210 8.93 20.90 6.19
C ARG A 210 9.52 19.82 5.29
N ARG A 211 8.71 18.80 4.98
CA ARG A 211 9.04 17.85 3.93
C ARG A 211 8.96 18.62 2.63
N LYS A 212 10.11 19.05 2.15
CA LYS A 212 10.21 19.63 0.84
C LYS A 212 9.96 18.50 -0.17
N THR A 213 8.95 18.65 -0.98
CA THR A 213 8.68 17.73 -2.10
C THR A 213 9.86 17.83 -3.08
N LEU A 214 10.22 16.73 -3.77
CA LEU A 214 11.31 16.71 -4.75
C LEU A 214 11.22 17.87 -5.77
N SER A 215 10.02 18.14 -6.28
CA SER A 215 9.77 19.29 -7.17
C SER A 215 10.12 20.62 -6.52
N LYS A 216 9.88 20.77 -5.22
CA LYS A 216 10.21 21.98 -4.48
C LYS A 216 11.71 22.10 -4.22
N LEU A 217 12.41 20.98 -3.97
CA LEU A 217 13.87 20.95 -3.89
C LEU A 217 14.50 21.34 -5.23
N MET A 218 13.98 20.80 -6.34
CA MET A 218 14.45 21.16 -7.68
C MET A 218 14.24 22.64 -8.00
N GLU A 219 13.14 23.23 -7.53
CA GLU A 219 12.83 24.65 -7.71
C GLU A 219 13.71 25.54 -6.82
N GLU A 220 13.84 25.23 -5.53
CA GLU A 220 14.64 26.01 -4.56
C GLU A 220 16.14 26.03 -4.91
N TYR A 221 16.69 24.91 -5.40
CA TYR A 221 18.08 24.82 -5.86
C TYR A 221 18.24 25.20 -7.35
N GLN A 222 17.21 25.69 -8.00
CA GLN A 222 17.19 26.07 -9.44
C GLN A 222 17.77 24.97 -10.36
N LEU A 223 17.62 23.70 -9.96
CA LEU A 223 18.17 22.57 -10.72
C LEU A 223 17.49 22.38 -12.06
N ALA A 224 16.19 22.72 -12.17
CA ALA A 224 15.44 22.63 -13.42
C ALA A 224 15.98 23.55 -14.51
N ASP A 225 16.54 24.71 -14.12
CA ASP A 225 17.11 25.66 -15.05
C ASP A 225 18.53 25.29 -15.49
N ASN A 226 19.24 24.54 -14.67
CA ASN A 226 20.63 24.12 -14.90
C ASN A 226 20.75 22.66 -15.34
N LEU A 227 19.63 21.95 -15.61
CA LEU A 227 19.64 20.57 -16.06
C LEU A 227 19.37 20.47 -17.55
N SER A 228 20.28 19.85 -18.28
CA SER A 228 20.13 19.53 -19.70
C SER A 228 20.11 18.01 -19.91
N VAL A 229 19.27 17.56 -20.85
CA VAL A 229 19.13 16.13 -21.16
C VAL A 229 19.42 15.91 -22.62
N PHE A 230 20.34 15.01 -22.92
CA PHE A 230 20.74 14.70 -24.28
C PHE A 230 20.71 13.18 -24.54
N THR A 231 20.47 12.82 -25.80
CA THR A 231 20.56 11.44 -26.28
C THR A 231 21.83 11.29 -27.13
N VAL A 232 22.58 10.22 -26.86
CA VAL A 232 23.75 9.83 -27.65
C VAL A 232 23.24 9.05 -28.87
N GLU A 233 23.35 9.62 -30.07
CA GLU A 233 22.92 8.95 -31.30
C GLU A 233 24.01 8.10 -31.95
N ASN A 234 23.61 7.26 -32.91
CA ASN A 234 24.55 6.55 -33.79
C ASN A 234 25.32 7.59 -34.62
N GLY A 235 26.63 7.72 -34.39
CA GLY A 235 27.48 8.73 -35.05
C GLY A 235 27.84 9.93 -34.19
N SER A 236 27.38 9.99 -32.95
CA SER A 236 27.88 10.93 -31.95
C SER A 236 29.35 10.67 -31.64
N LEU A 237 30.16 11.74 -31.50
CA LEU A 237 31.56 11.65 -31.10
C LEU A 237 31.74 11.21 -29.65
N ALA A 238 30.65 11.16 -28.87
CA ALA A 238 30.61 10.66 -27.50
C ALA A 238 30.41 9.13 -27.43
N ALA A 239 29.94 8.48 -28.50
CA ALA A 239 29.71 7.05 -28.50
C ALA A 239 31.02 6.28 -28.35
N ASP A 240 30.96 5.19 -27.55
CA ASP A 240 32.09 4.29 -27.22
C ASP A 240 33.29 4.95 -26.54
N LYS A 241 33.08 6.14 -25.96
CA LYS A 241 34.08 6.83 -25.13
C LYS A 241 33.66 6.87 -23.66
N THR A 242 34.65 6.89 -22.78
CA THR A 242 34.43 7.08 -21.34
C THR A 242 34.26 8.56 -21.01
N LEU A 243 33.58 8.86 -19.92
CA LEU A 243 33.44 10.25 -19.45
C LEU A 243 34.77 10.92 -19.11
N ALA A 244 35.78 10.12 -18.73
CA ALA A 244 37.14 10.60 -18.49
C ALA A 244 37.81 11.05 -19.80
N GLU A 245 37.65 10.29 -20.90
CA GLU A 245 38.20 10.64 -22.22
C GLU A 245 37.54 11.87 -22.84
N LEU A 246 36.25 12.08 -22.56
CA LEU A 246 35.50 13.23 -23.04
C LEU A 246 35.83 14.50 -22.28
N ASP A 247 36.36 14.39 -21.07
CA ASP A 247 36.76 15.49 -20.17
C ASP A 247 35.77 16.65 -20.12
N ILE A 248 34.48 16.28 -19.98
CA ILE A 248 33.34 17.21 -20.08
C ILE A 248 33.43 18.30 -19.00
N HIS A 249 33.93 17.94 -17.81
CA HIS A 249 34.00 18.87 -16.70
C HIS A 249 35.03 19.99 -16.94
N HIS A 250 36.23 19.65 -17.40
CA HIS A 250 37.29 20.66 -17.63
C HIS A 250 37.04 21.48 -18.89
N ARG A 251 36.48 20.87 -19.95
CA ARG A 251 36.29 21.58 -21.23
C ARG A 251 35.08 22.51 -21.22
N TYR A 252 34.01 22.11 -20.55
CA TYR A 252 32.71 22.81 -20.65
C TYR A 252 32.20 23.32 -19.29
N GLY A 253 32.85 23.00 -18.17
CA GLY A 253 32.36 23.33 -16.83
C GLY A 253 31.07 22.60 -16.43
N LEU A 254 30.76 21.48 -17.11
CA LEU A 254 29.53 20.72 -16.93
C LEU A 254 29.78 19.44 -16.13
N THR A 255 28.78 19.01 -15.38
CA THR A 255 28.84 17.77 -14.62
C THR A 255 27.80 16.78 -15.13
N VAL A 256 28.25 15.60 -15.56
CA VAL A 256 27.34 14.51 -15.92
C VAL A 256 26.88 13.84 -14.62
N LEU A 257 25.56 13.85 -14.40
CA LEU A 257 24.92 13.35 -13.20
C LEU A 257 24.59 11.85 -13.31
N GLU A 258 24.01 11.47 -14.43
CA GLU A 258 23.39 10.17 -14.64
C GLU A 258 23.42 9.77 -16.12
N VAL A 259 23.63 8.47 -16.36
CA VAL A 259 23.50 7.85 -17.68
C VAL A 259 22.39 6.81 -17.62
N ARG A 260 21.40 6.91 -18.50
CA ARG A 260 20.33 5.91 -18.65
C ARG A 260 20.51 5.14 -19.93
N ARG A 261 20.58 3.83 -19.81
CA ARG A 261 20.69 2.90 -20.94
C ARG A 261 19.41 2.10 -21.09
N ILE A 262 18.77 2.21 -22.25
CA ILE A 262 17.61 1.40 -22.61
C ILE A 262 18.14 0.10 -23.20
N LYS A 263 18.15 -0.98 -22.41
CA LYS A 263 18.46 -2.31 -22.92
C LYS A 263 17.30 -2.77 -23.82
N LYS A 264 17.60 -3.01 -25.09
CA LYS A 264 16.67 -3.71 -26.00
C LYS A 264 16.60 -5.17 -25.55
N SER A 265 15.59 -5.53 -24.78
CA SER A 265 15.28 -6.93 -24.52
C SER A 265 14.73 -7.58 -25.79
N HIS A 266 15.01 -8.88 -26.00
CA HIS A 266 14.54 -9.65 -27.15
C HIS A 266 13.01 -9.72 -27.27
N THR A 267 12.27 -9.31 -26.24
CA THR A 267 10.81 -9.19 -26.26
C THR A 267 10.42 -7.71 -26.30
N ARG A 268 9.66 -7.30 -27.30
CA ARG A 268 9.13 -5.93 -27.53
C ARG A 268 8.39 -5.32 -26.30
N LEU A 269 8.06 -6.13 -25.30
CA LEU A 269 7.33 -5.78 -24.09
C LEU A 269 8.21 -5.39 -22.89
N MET A 270 9.52 -5.66 -22.91
CA MET A 270 10.43 -5.38 -21.81
C MET A 270 11.47 -4.33 -22.22
N LYS A 271 11.21 -3.05 -21.91
CA LYS A 271 12.25 -2.01 -21.92
C LYS A 271 12.86 -1.99 -20.51
N ASP A 272 14.05 -2.56 -20.36
CA ASP A 272 14.81 -2.48 -19.12
C ASP A 272 15.67 -1.20 -19.17
N VAL A 273 15.42 -0.26 -18.26
CA VAL A 273 16.17 1.01 -18.18
C VAL A 273 17.22 0.87 -17.09
N GLU A 274 18.46 0.67 -17.47
CA GLU A 274 19.58 0.66 -16.54
C GLU A 274 20.00 2.10 -16.24
N GLN A 275 19.87 2.53 -14.97
CA GLN A 275 20.34 3.83 -14.48
C GLN A 275 21.71 3.67 -13.82
N LYS A 276 22.69 4.45 -14.27
CA LYS A 276 24.03 4.50 -13.65
C LYS A 276 24.37 5.93 -13.26
N LEU A 277 24.85 6.12 -12.03
CA LEU A 277 25.55 7.34 -11.66
C LEU A 277 26.75 7.51 -12.58
N ALA A 278 26.86 8.68 -13.19
CA ALA A 278 27.98 8.97 -14.06
C ALA A 278 29.30 8.93 -13.28
N GLY A 279 30.25 8.14 -13.72
CA GLY A 279 31.60 8.05 -13.16
C GLY A 279 32.66 8.21 -14.25
N PRO A 280 33.93 8.44 -13.91
CA PRO A 280 35.00 8.63 -14.92
C PRO A 280 35.09 7.49 -15.93
N ASN A 281 34.90 6.25 -15.46
CA ASN A 281 34.97 5.04 -16.27
C ASN A 281 33.63 4.66 -16.92
N THR A 282 32.61 5.51 -16.86
CA THR A 282 31.33 5.25 -17.50
C THR A 282 31.48 5.43 -19.00
N MET A 283 31.37 4.36 -19.78
CA MET A 283 31.38 4.38 -21.22
C MET A 283 29.97 4.71 -21.74
N LEU A 284 29.87 5.70 -22.63
CA LEU A 284 28.64 6.07 -23.32
C LEU A 284 28.48 5.20 -24.55
N THR A 285 27.24 4.73 -24.80
CA THR A 285 26.91 3.97 -26.02
C THR A 285 25.76 4.65 -26.76
N ALA A 286 25.64 4.39 -28.03
CA ALA A 286 24.52 4.89 -28.82
C ALA A 286 23.17 4.43 -28.22
N GLY A 287 22.26 5.36 -28.06
CA GLY A 287 20.96 5.18 -27.39
C GLY A 287 20.97 5.53 -25.90
N ASP A 288 22.12 5.84 -25.31
CA ASP A 288 22.19 6.32 -23.92
C ASP A 288 21.60 7.73 -23.81
N ILE A 289 20.90 7.99 -22.70
CA ILE A 289 20.39 9.31 -22.33
C ILE A 289 21.26 9.82 -21.20
N ILE A 290 21.86 10.99 -21.38
CA ILE A 290 22.74 11.63 -20.38
C ILE A 290 22.07 12.85 -19.76
N TYR A 291 22.16 12.94 -18.46
CA TYR A 291 21.68 14.07 -17.65
C TYR A 291 22.87 14.89 -17.21
N ILE A 292 22.88 16.16 -17.56
CA ILE A 292 24.02 17.06 -17.34
C ILE A 292 23.54 18.28 -16.56
N SER A 293 24.30 18.66 -15.55
CA SER A 293 24.10 19.88 -14.76
C SER A 293 25.14 20.93 -15.13
N GLY A 294 24.71 22.17 -15.30
CA GLY A 294 25.53 23.33 -15.56
C GLY A 294 24.84 24.36 -16.48
N ASN A 295 25.59 25.35 -16.93
CA ASN A 295 25.06 26.44 -17.73
C ASN A 295 24.51 25.94 -19.08
N LYS A 296 23.32 26.42 -19.48
CA LYS A 296 22.64 26.04 -20.73
C LYS A 296 23.47 26.35 -21.98
N GLU A 297 24.24 27.45 -21.97
CA GLU A 297 25.11 27.80 -23.10
C GLU A 297 26.25 26.78 -23.28
N SER A 298 26.87 26.39 -22.19
CA SER A 298 27.92 25.36 -22.19
C SER A 298 27.34 23.98 -22.58
N ALA A 299 26.12 23.68 -22.17
CA ALA A 299 25.43 22.45 -22.54
C ALA A 299 25.08 22.40 -24.03
N ALA A 300 24.69 23.56 -24.63
CA ALA A 300 24.46 23.67 -26.06
C ALA A 300 25.76 23.47 -26.85
N ARG A 301 26.88 24.10 -26.44
CA ARG A 301 28.21 23.86 -27.04
C ARG A 301 28.63 22.39 -26.99
N LEU A 302 28.44 21.76 -25.86
CA LEU A 302 28.72 20.33 -25.72
C LEU A 302 27.90 19.48 -26.69
N ALA A 303 26.60 19.84 -26.86
CA ALA A 303 25.71 19.11 -27.74
C ALA A 303 26.14 19.25 -29.23
N ASP A 304 26.54 20.46 -29.63
CA ASP A 304 27.02 20.72 -31.00
C ASP A 304 28.36 20.00 -31.25
N ASP A 305 29.33 20.11 -30.33
CA ASP A 305 30.67 19.52 -30.50
C ASP A 305 30.63 17.99 -30.52
N LEU A 306 29.80 17.36 -29.68
CA LEU A 306 29.69 15.90 -29.58
C LEU A 306 28.54 15.34 -30.43
N LYS A 307 27.80 16.15 -31.16
CA LYS A 307 26.61 15.77 -31.95
C LYS A 307 25.60 14.98 -31.09
N LEU A 308 25.15 15.59 -30.01
CA LEU A 308 24.13 15.08 -29.12
C LEU A 308 22.76 15.68 -29.45
N ASN A 309 21.70 14.92 -29.43
CA ASN A 309 20.36 15.45 -29.61
C ASN A 309 19.70 15.81 -28.30
N ALA A 310 19.08 16.98 -28.21
CA ALA A 310 18.33 17.41 -27.04
C ALA A 310 17.11 16.50 -26.84
N ALA A 311 17.00 15.92 -25.65
CA ALA A 311 15.86 15.13 -25.26
C ALA A 311 14.91 15.95 -24.37
N SER A 312 13.60 15.74 -24.52
CA SER A 312 12.61 16.44 -23.68
C SER A 312 12.79 16.09 -22.21
N SER A 313 12.95 17.11 -21.38
CA SER A 313 13.10 16.97 -19.91
C SER A 313 11.82 16.54 -19.19
N GLN A 314 10.71 16.32 -19.91
CA GLN A 314 9.38 16.06 -19.33
C GLN A 314 9.23 14.73 -18.57
N ASN A 315 10.22 13.84 -18.60
CA ASN A 315 10.16 12.55 -17.93
C ASN A 315 11.34 12.32 -16.96
N LEU A 316 11.56 13.23 -16.02
CA LEU A 316 12.38 12.95 -14.84
C LEU A 316 11.68 11.94 -13.93
N THR A 317 11.47 10.72 -14.43
CA THR A 317 11.06 9.60 -13.59
C THR A 317 12.28 9.11 -12.84
N ILE A 318 12.31 9.42 -11.54
CA ILE A 318 13.35 8.97 -10.62
C ILE A 318 13.00 7.53 -10.24
N TYR A 319 13.84 6.57 -10.67
CA TYR A 319 13.64 5.15 -10.36
C TYR A 319 14.50 4.74 -9.15
N ASP A 320 15.75 4.37 -9.37
CA ASP A 320 16.67 3.88 -8.34
C ASP A 320 17.55 4.97 -7.74
N ILE A 321 17.66 6.10 -8.43
CA ILE A 321 18.46 7.24 -8.02
C ILE A 321 17.52 8.34 -7.51
N GLY A 322 17.72 8.78 -6.28
CA GLY A 322 16.94 9.84 -5.64
C GLY A 322 17.79 11.03 -5.26
N ILE A 323 17.12 12.07 -4.76
CA ILE A 323 17.74 13.29 -4.24
C ILE A 323 17.27 13.47 -2.80
N ALA A 324 18.19 13.80 -1.90
CA ALA A 324 17.91 14.07 -0.49
C ALA A 324 18.78 15.22 0.03
N GLU A 325 18.26 15.92 1.04
CA GLU A 325 19.03 16.89 1.81
C GLU A 325 19.71 16.19 2.99
N VAL A 326 20.98 16.51 3.23
CA VAL A 326 21.74 16.04 4.40
C VAL A 326 22.37 17.22 5.13
N VAL A 327 22.23 17.24 6.44
CA VAL A 327 22.81 18.28 7.31
C VAL A 327 24.14 17.80 7.86
N LEU A 328 25.16 18.65 7.79
CA LEU A 328 26.44 18.40 8.42
C LEU A 328 26.43 18.91 9.87
N MET A 329 26.58 18.01 10.82
CA MET A 329 26.72 18.31 12.24
C MET A 329 28.17 18.62 12.56
N HIS A 330 28.45 19.22 13.73
CA HIS A 330 29.78 19.54 14.20
C HIS A 330 30.74 18.34 14.15
N SER A 331 30.29 17.16 14.46
CA SER A 331 31.08 15.92 14.46
C SER A 331 31.32 15.30 13.07
N ALA A 332 30.80 15.91 11.99
CA ALA A 332 30.96 15.35 10.66
C ALA A 332 32.41 15.41 10.17
N ARG A 333 32.97 14.25 9.80
CA ARG A 333 34.33 14.12 9.26
C ARG A 333 34.55 14.88 7.94
N LEU A 334 33.49 15.40 7.35
CA LEU A 334 33.50 16.17 6.12
C LEU A 334 33.77 17.65 6.33
N CYS A 335 33.51 18.18 7.54
CA CYS A 335 33.70 19.59 7.85
C CYS A 335 35.19 20.01 7.70
N GLY A 336 35.40 21.19 7.13
CA GLY A 336 36.73 21.78 6.88
C GLY A 336 37.41 21.30 5.60
N LYS A 337 36.90 20.26 4.93
CA LYS A 337 37.44 19.76 3.66
C LYS A 337 36.66 20.32 2.47
N SER A 338 37.27 20.38 1.30
CA SER A 338 36.54 20.65 0.06
C SER A 338 35.67 19.43 -0.30
N ILE A 339 34.62 19.64 -1.06
CA ILE A 339 33.74 18.51 -1.50
C ILE A 339 34.59 17.47 -2.24
N LYS A 340 35.55 17.89 -3.06
CA LYS A 340 36.49 17.01 -3.78
C LYS A 340 37.35 16.17 -2.82
N ASP A 341 37.90 16.78 -1.78
CA ASP A 341 38.80 16.13 -0.82
C ASP A 341 38.03 15.37 0.28
N SER A 342 36.77 15.68 0.48
CA SER A 342 35.88 15.00 1.45
C SER A 342 35.67 13.51 1.16
N GLY A 343 35.82 13.11 -0.11
CA GLY A 343 35.64 11.73 -0.55
C GLY A 343 34.18 11.23 -0.49
N VAL A 344 33.19 12.11 -0.29
CA VAL A 344 31.75 11.75 -0.19
C VAL A 344 31.33 10.85 -1.33
N ARG A 345 31.71 11.20 -2.57
CA ARG A 345 31.39 10.41 -3.75
C ARG A 345 32.00 9.02 -3.71
N ARG A 346 33.24 8.89 -3.25
CA ARG A 346 33.97 7.62 -3.18
C ARG A 346 33.47 6.73 -2.05
N MET A 347 33.15 7.33 -0.88
CA MET A 347 32.69 6.59 0.30
C MET A 347 31.25 6.13 0.18
N TYR A 348 30.36 7.00 -0.29
CA TYR A 348 28.92 6.74 -0.26
C TYR A 348 28.28 6.55 -1.64
N ASN A 349 29.07 6.74 -2.71
CA ASN A 349 28.58 6.67 -4.10
C ASN A 349 27.36 7.58 -4.32
N VAL A 350 27.48 8.85 -3.92
CA VAL A 350 26.50 9.92 -4.10
C VAL A 350 27.17 11.16 -4.71
N ASN A 351 26.44 11.94 -5.48
CA ASN A 351 26.86 13.23 -5.99
C ASN A 351 26.32 14.34 -5.09
N VAL A 352 27.07 15.41 -4.89
CA VAL A 352 26.59 16.65 -4.27
C VAL A 352 26.15 17.59 -5.41
N LEU A 353 24.86 17.95 -5.40
CA LEU A 353 24.24 18.81 -6.42
C LEU A 353 24.22 20.28 -6.01
N GLY A 354 24.30 20.58 -4.72
CA GLY A 354 24.25 21.92 -4.18
C GLY A 354 24.50 21.93 -2.68
N VAL A 355 24.79 23.10 -2.15
CA VAL A 355 24.99 23.35 -0.72
C VAL A 355 24.14 24.54 -0.32
N GLN A 356 23.33 24.39 0.72
CA GLN A 356 22.62 25.50 1.34
C GLN A 356 23.40 25.92 2.60
N ARG A 357 23.76 27.20 2.66
CA ARG A 357 24.51 27.82 3.77
C ARG A 357 23.85 29.13 4.18
N GLY A 358 23.39 29.26 5.41
CA GLY A 358 22.79 30.48 5.95
C GLY A 358 21.55 30.98 5.19
N GLY A 359 20.90 30.12 4.39
CA GLY A 359 19.75 30.47 3.56
C GLY A 359 20.08 30.60 2.07
N ASP A 360 21.35 30.77 1.70
CA ASP A 360 21.78 30.90 0.31
C ASP A 360 22.06 29.51 -0.30
N TYR A 361 21.71 29.34 -1.57
CA TYR A 361 21.94 28.13 -2.35
C TYR A 361 23.15 28.28 -3.25
N ILE A 362 24.17 27.46 -3.03
CA ILE A 362 25.43 27.44 -3.77
C ILE A 362 25.39 26.23 -4.71
N THR A 363 25.41 26.47 -6.01
CA THR A 363 25.39 25.41 -7.04
C THR A 363 26.63 25.42 -7.94
N ASP A 364 27.39 26.53 -7.93
CA ASP A 364 28.58 26.71 -8.75
C ASP A 364 29.87 26.38 -7.98
N ASN A 365 30.90 25.92 -8.71
CA ASN A 365 32.23 25.59 -8.16
C ASN A 365 32.21 24.72 -6.91
N LEU A 366 31.26 23.78 -6.83
CA LEU A 366 31.03 22.91 -5.68
C LEU A 366 32.28 22.09 -5.31
N ALA A 367 33.10 21.68 -6.28
CA ALA A 367 34.24 20.80 -6.04
C ALA A 367 35.22 21.35 -5.02
N ASP A 368 35.52 22.67 -5.10
CA ASP A 368 36.50 23.36 -4.26
C ASP A 368 35.85 24.01 -3.02
N LEU A 369 34.53 23.94 -2.89
CA LEU A 369 33.80 24.51 -1.76
C LEU A 369 34.14 23.77 -0.46
N LYS A 370 34.69 24.49 0.50
CA LYS A 370 34.95 23.94 1.85
C LYS A 370 33.66 23.82 2.64
N LEU A 371 33.40 22.61 3.09
CA LEU A 371 32.21 22.27 3.88
C LEU A 371 32.33 22.81 5.30
N ARG A 372 31.25 23.32 5.85
CA ARG A 372 31.15 23.87 7.21
C ARG A 372 30.03 23.15 7.99
N GLU A 373 30.15 23.25 9.28
CA GLU A 373 29.05 22.84 10.18
C GLU A 373 27.77 23.63 9.85
N GLY A 374 26.64 22.94 9.87
CA GLY A 374 25.33 23.51 9.53
C GLY A 374 25.04 23.62 8.04
N ASP A 375 25.98 23.26 7.15
CA ASP A 375 25.69 23.16 5.72
C ASP A 375 24.68 22.07 5.45
N ILE A 376 23.73 22.37 4.57
CA ILE A 376 22.78 21.37 4.06
C ILE A 376 23.22 21.02 2.64
N LEU A 377 23.65 19.78 2.45
CA LEU A 377 24.04 19.28 1.14
C LEU A 377 22.83 18.67 0.44
N LEU A 378 22.59 19.05 -0.79
CA LEU A 378 21.69 18.35 -1.68
C LEU A 378 22.47 17.24 -2.36
N ILE A 379 22.14 15.98 -2.03
CA ILE A 379 22.83 14.82 -2.58
C ILE A 379 21.95 14.03 -3.52
N GLN A 380 22.57 13.47 -4.56
CA GLN A 380 21.94 12.55 -5.50
C GLN A 380 22.64 11.19 -5.40
N GLY A 381 21.86 10.12 -5.30
CA GLY A 381 22.40 8.77 -5.25
C GLY A 381 21.33 7.71 -5.29
N ARG A 382 21.75 6.43 -5.33
CA ARG A 382 20.81 5.34 -5.14
C ARG A 382 20.21 5.43 -3.74
N TRP A 383 18.90 5.23 -3.62
CA TRP A 383 18.21 5.29 -2.33
C TRP A 383 18.87 4.42 -1.25
N LYS A 384 19.41 3.25 -1.65
CA LYS A 384 20.17 2.38 -0.75
C LYS A 384 21.42 3.04 -0.20
N ASN A 385 22.11 3.85 -1.00
CA ASN A 385 23.31 4.58 -0.60
C ASN A 385 22.97 5.77 0.31
N ILE A 386 21.88 6.48 -0.01
CA ILE A 386 21.36 7.58 0.82
C ILE A 386 20.91 7.03 2.19
N ALA A 387 20.23 5.90 2.22
CA ALA A 387 19.85 5.22 3.47
C ALA A 387 21.08 4.76 4.28
N ARG A 388 22.16 4.34 3.61
CA ARG A 388 23.42 3.99 4.28
C ARG A 388 24.06 5.20 4.96
N ILE A 389 24.02 6.37 4.33
CA ILE A 389 24.46 7.63 4.97
C ILE A 389 23.65 7.90 6.24
N ALA A 390 22.34 7.73 6.20
CA ALA A 390 21.47 7.94 7.35
C ALA A 390 21.80 7.04 8.54
N ASN A 391 22.29 5.81 8.29
CA ASN A 391 22.54 4.81 9.34
C ASN A 391 24.01 4.71 9.79
N GLU A 392 24.97 4.97 8.91
CA GLU A 392 26.38 4.68 9.15
C GLU A 392 27.27 5.95 9.29
N ALA A 393 26.81 7.11 8.80
CA ALA A 393 27.63 8.30 8.78
C ALA A 393 27.54 9.08 10.10
N GLU A 394 28.64 9.13 10.87
CA GLU A 394 28.72 9.96 12.08
C GLU A 394 28.66 11.45 11.71
N GLY A 395 27.80 12.19 12.40
CA GLY A 395 27.65 13.63 12.24
C GLY A 395 26.97 14.09 10.96
N ILE A 396 26.30 13.19 10.24
CA ILE A 396 25.49 13.52 9.06
C ILE A 396 24.07 13.08 9.30
N VAL A 397 23.12 14.02 9.16
CA VAL A 397 21.68 13.74 9.32
C VAL A 397 20.98 13.89 7.99
N VAL A 398 20.36 12.82 7.50
CA VAL A 398 19.54 12.86 6.29
C VAL A 398 18.16 13.43 6.63
N ILE A 399 17.75 14.48 5.92
CA ILE A 399 16.43 15.07 6.08
C ILE A 399 15.45 14.25 5.25
N GLY A 400 14.40 13.69 5.89
CA GLY A 400 13.40 12.85 5.25
C GLY A 400 13.61 11.36 5.56
N GLN A 401 12.88 10.53 4.85
CA GLN A 401 12.95 9.07 4.96
C GLN A 401 13.27 8.46 3.58
N PRO A 402 14.55 8.33 3.22
CA PRO A 402 14.97 7.91 1.88
C PRO A 402 14.41 6.56 1.45
N LEU A 403 14.20 5.63 2.39
CA LEU A 403 13.63 4.32 2.11
C LEU A 403 12.11 4.38 1.86
N GLU A 404 11.40 5.28 2.53
CA GLU A 404 9.97 5.50 2.25
C GLU A 404 9.79 6.18 0.90
N GLU A 405 10.64 7.17 0.57
CA GLU A 405 10.60 7.82 -0.75
C GLU A 405 10.95 6.85 -1.89
N ALA A 406 11.91 5.95 -1.67
CA ALA A 406 12.21 4.86 -2.59
C ALA A 406 11.01 3.93 -2.83
N ALA A 407 10.19 3.69 -1.81
CA ALA A 407 8.99 2.88 -1.93
C ALA A 407 7.88 3.58 -2.75
N HIS A 408 7.88 4.92 -2.81
CA HIS A 408 6.92 5.69 -3.61
C HIS A 408 7.27 5.80 -5.10
N VAL A 409 8.48 5.42 -5.48
CA VAL A 409 8.89 5.42 -6.90
C VAL A 409 8.30 4.22 -7.62
N THR A 410 7.42 4.46 -8.58
CA THR A 410 6.69 3.43 -9.31
C THR A 410 7.41 2.98 -10.59
N LEU A 411 7.27 1.70 -10.94
CA LEU A 411 7.79 1.10 -12.18
C LEU A 411 6.75 1.26 -13.31
N ASP A 412 6.43 2.50 -13.66
CA ASP A 412 5.29 2.86 -14.51
C ASP A 412 5.30 2.18 -15.90
N TYR A 413 6.47 1.85 -16.42
CA TYR A 413 6.61 1.14 -17.70
C TYR A 413 6.17 -0.32 -17.63
N LYS A 414 6.08 -0.93 -16.42
CA LYS A 414 5.61 -2.29 -16.19
C LYS A 414 4.12 -2.37 -15.85
N ALA A 415 3.44 -1.24 -15.69
CA ALA A 415 2.01 -1.21 -15.38
C ALA A 415 1.14 -2.03 -16.36
N PRO A 416 1.31 -1.98 -17.70
CA PRO A 416 0.51 -2.80 -18.61
C PRO A 416 0.77 -4.30 -18.44
N LEU A 417 2.01 -4.70 -18.12
CA LEU A 417 2.35 -6.10 -17.87
C LEU A 417 1.72 -6.60 -16.56
N ALA A 418 1.79 -5.80 -15.50
CA ALA A 418 1.12 -6.12 -14.24
C ALA A 418 -0.40 -6.22 -14.42
N ALA A 419 -1.00 -5.34 -15.21
CA ALA A 419 -2.42 -5.42 -15.56
C ALA A 419 -2.76 -6.71 -16.30
N ALA A 420 -1.95 -7.11 -17.27
CA ALA A 420 -2.16 -8.34 -18.03
C ALA A 420 -2.08 -9.59 -17.13
N ILE A 421 -1.09 -9.67 -16.23
CA ILE A 421 -0.95 -10.77 -15.27
C ILE A 421 -2.15 -10.81 -14.30
N MET A 422 -2.57 -9.64 -13.79
CA MET A 422 -3.75 -9.55 -12.93
C MET A 422 -5.02 -10.01 -13.64
N LEU A 423 -5.25 -9.53 -14.86
CA LEU A 423 -6.42 -9.93 -15.65
C LEU A 423 -6.41 -11.44 -15.98
N MET A 424 -5.22 -11.98 -16.28
CA MET A 424 -5.05 -13.43 -16.46
C MET A 424 -5.42 -14.20 -15.18
N MET A 425 -4.94 -13.75 -14.01
CA MET A 425 -5.30 -14.35 -12.73
C MET A 425 -6.82 -14.34 -12.50
N ILE A 426 -7.46 -13.19 -12.72
CA ILE A 426 -8.91 -13.05 -12.58
C ILE A 426 -9.64 -13.98 -13.56
N ALA A 427 -9.20 -14.04 -14.82
CA ALA A 427 -9.78 -14.93 -15.82
C ALA A 427 -9.69 -16.40 -15.39
N MET A 428 -8.52 -16.83 -14.84
CA MET A 428 -8.35 -18.20 -14.32
C MET A 428 -9.25 -18.50 -13.11
N MET A 429 -9.63 -17.48 -12.32
CA MET A 429 -10.52 -17.64 -11.16
C MET A 429 -12.01 -17.52 -11.49
N VAL A 430 -12.36 -16.84 -12.58
CA VAL A 430 -13.76 -16.55 -12.97
C VAL A 430 -14.32 -17.59 -13.94
N PHE A 431 -13.48 -18.05 -14.88
CA PHE A 431 -13.93 -18.96 -15.93
C PHE A 431 -13.77 -20.42 -15.52
N ASP A 432 -14.88 -21.10 -15.23
CA ASP A 432 -14.94 -22.51 -14.78
C ASP A 432 -14.39 -23.51 -15.83
N PHE A 433 -14.25 -23.10 -17.11
CA PHE A 433 -13.65 -23.95 -18.16
C PHE A 433 -12.12 -24.06 -18.06
N ILE A 434 -11.47 -23.22 -17.25
CA ILE A 434 -10.03 -23.31 -16.98
C ILE A 434 -9.84 -24.18 -15.72
N PRO A 435 -9.30 -25.42 -15.83
CA PRO A 435 -9.25 -26.36 -14.71
C PRO A 435 -8.07 -26.01 -13.77
N VAL A 436 -8.08 -24.82 -13.21
CA VAL A 436 -7.03 -24.31 -12.29
C VAL A 436 -7.67 -23.89 -10.99
N ALA A 437 -7.22 -24.51 -9.89
CA ALA A 437 -7.68 -24.10 -8.55
C ALA A 437 -7.30 -22.63 -8.26
N PRO A 438 -8.15 -21.86 -7.56
CA PRO A 438 -7.90 -20.45 -7.25
C PRO A 438 -6.53 -20.19 -6.61
N VAL A 439 -6.10 -21.05 -5.70
CA VAL A 439 -4.77 -20.95 -5.06
C VAL A 439 -3.64 -21.05 -6.09
N THR A 440 -3.76 -21.95 -7.06
CA THR A 440 -2.76 -22.15 -8.12
C THR A 440 -2.73 -20.93 -9.07
N ALA A 441 -3.90 -20.37 -9.43
CA ALA A 441 -3.99 -19.16 -10.25
C ALA A 441 -3.25 -17.98 -9.60
N VAL A 442 -3.47 -17.79 -8.30
CA VAL A 442 -2.83 -16.72 -7.53
C VAL A 442 -1.32 -16.96 -7.39
N MET A 443 -0.89 -18.21 -7.15
CA MET A 443 0.54 -18.55 -7.08
C MET A 443 1.25 -18.29 -8.40
N ILE A 444 0.65 -18.69 -9.54
CA ILE A 444 1.18 -18.42 -10.88
C ILE A 444 1.32 -16.90 -11.08
N ALA A 445 0.28 -16.13 -10.77
CA ALA A 445 0.31 -14.68 -10.91
C ALA A 445 1.38 -14.04 -10.02
N GLY A 446 1.48 -14.43 -8.76
CA GLY A 446 2.51 -13.95 -7.82
C GLY A 446 3.93 -14.23 -8.32
N LEU A 447 4.19 -15.45 -8.78
CA LEU A 447 5.48 -15.82 -9.37
C LEU A 447 5.78 -15.02 -10.65
N LEU A 448 4.82 -14.88 -11.55
CA LEU A 448 4.98 -14.07 -12.76
C LEU A 448 5.27 -12.60 -12.42
N MET A 449 4.62 -12.01 -11.41
CA MET A 449 4.91 -10.64 -10.97
C MET A 449 6.37 -10.48 -10.52
N VAL A 450 6.93 -11.48 -9.83
CA VAL A 450 8.32 -11.47 -9.39
C VAL A 450 9.28 -11.70 -10.56
N ILE A 451 9.07 -12.75 -11.36
CA ILE A 451 9.96 -13.13 -12.47
C ILE A 451 10.02 -12.05 -13.54
N THR A 452 8.89 -11.41 -13.85
CA THR A 452 8.83 -10.32 -14.83
C THR A 452 9.38 -9.00 -14.28
N GLY A 453 9.74 -8.96 -12.98
CA GLY A 453 10.27 -7.77 -12.29
C GLY A 453 9.23 -6.67 -12.14
N CYS A 454 7.94 -6.98 -12.06
CA CYS A 454 6.90 -6.05 -11.60
C CYS A 454 7.13 -5.67 -10.12
N LEU A 455 7.85 -6.52 -9.39
CA LEU A 455 8.47 -6.23 -8.11
C LEU A 455 9.99 -6.12 -8.30
N ARG A 456 10.62 -5.17 -7.61
CA ARG A 456 12.05 -4.85 -7.80
C ARG A 456 13.00 -5.99 -7.41
N SER A 457 12.60 -6.79 -6.43
CA SER A 457 13.36 -7.94 -5.94
C SER A 457 12.44 -8.92 -5.21
N VAL A 458 12.96 -10.10 -4.93
CA VAL A 458 12.29 -11.11 -4.10
C VAL A 458 12.05 -10.58 -2.69
N GLU A 459 13.00 -9.83 -2.12
CA GLU A 459 12.86 -9.20 -0.81
C GLU A 459 11.74 -8.15 -0.81
N ALA A 460 11.56 -7.44 -1.93
CA ALA A 460 10.44 -6.52 -2.08
C ALA A 460 9.10 -7.27 -2.06
N ALA A 461 9.02 -8.45 -2.68
CA ALA A 461 7.83 -9.30 -2.62
C ALA A 461 7.53 -9.76 -1.19
N TYR A 462 8.54 -10.23 -0.45
CA TYR A 462 8.35 -10.62 0.95
C TYR A 462 7.89 -9.47 1.85
N LYS A 463 8.32 -8.24 1.59
CA LYS A 463 7.90 -7.03 2.33
C LYS A 463 6.45 -6.63 2.05
N THR A 464 5.85 -7.05 0.95
CA THR A 464 4.42 -6.78 0.67
C THR A 464 3.50 -7.68 1.47
N ILE A 465 4.00 -8.83 1.96
CA ILE A 465 3.22 -9.82 2.69
C ILE A 465 2.96 -9.30 4.12
N ASN A 466 1.69 -9.24 4.50
CA ASN A 466 1.31 -8.99 5.89
C ASN A 466 1.42 -10.29 6.70
N TRP A 467 2.61 -10.56 7.21
CA TRP A 467 2.90 -11.76 8.00
C TRP A 467 2.06 -11.88 9.26
N GLU A 468 1.71 -10.75 9.89
CA GLU A 468 0.84 -10.76 11.05
C GLU A 468 -0.53 -11.38 10.73
N SER A 469 -1.15 -10.96 9.63
CA SER A 469 -2.43 -11.53 9.17
C SER A 469 -2.30 -13.00 8.75
N ILE A 470 -1.21 -13.37 8.08
CA ILE A 470 -0.97 -14.76 7.65
C ILE A 470 -0.84 -15.69 8.86
N VAL A 471 0.03 -15.35 9.81
CA VAL A 471 0.26 -16.17 11.01
C VAL A 471 -0.98 -16.21 11.89
N LEU A 472 -1.68 -15.07 12.05
CA LEU A 472 -2.94 -15.01 12.79
C LEU A 472 -3.96 -16.02 12.25
N ILE A 473 -4.22 -15.99 10.94
CA ILE A 473 -5.22 -16.89 10.32
C ILE A 473 -4.75 -18.34 10.42
N ALA A 474 -3.50 -18.62 10.06
CA ALA A 474 -2.95 -19.97 10.09
C ALA A 474 -3.00 -20.60 11.49
N ALA A 475 -2.77 -19.79 12.55
CA ALA A 475 -2.80 -20.27 13.93
C ALA A 475 -4.22 -20.35 14.51
N MET A 476 -5.17 -19.56 13.98
CA MET A 476 -6.55 -19.53 14.49
C MET A 476 -7.52 -20.47 13.75
N LEU A 477 -7.24 -20.86 12.50
CA LEU A 477 -8.07 -21.85 11.79
C LEU A 477 -8.23 -23.16 12.59
N PRO A 478 -7.20 -23.74 13.21
CA PRO A 478 -7.36 -24.91 14.05
C PRO A 478 -8.23 -24.72 15.30
N MET A 479 -8.51 -23.47 15.71
CA MET A 479 -9.46 -23.17 16.79
C MET A 479 -10.88 -23.60 16.40
N SER A 480 -11.29 -23.50 15.12
CA SER A 480 -12.59 -24.00 14.65
C SER A 480 -12.72 -25.50 14.87
N VAL A 481 -11.66 -26.24 14.52
CA VAL A 481 -11.59 -27.70 14.76
C VAL A 481 -11.67 -28.01 16.26
N ALA A 482 -10.97 -27.24 17.10
CA ALA A 482 -11.02 -27.41 18.56
C ALA A 482 -12.41 -27.15 19.15
N LEU A 483 -13.11 -26.10 18.66
CA LEU A 483 -14.47 -25.77 19.09
C LEU A 483 -15.46 -26.86 18.68
N GLU A 484 -15.32 -27.42 17.49
CA GLU A 484 -16.18 -28.51 16.99
C GLU A 484 -15.92 -29.80 17.76
N LYS A 485 -14.67 -30.25 17.87
CA LYS A 485 -14.27 -31.46 18.64
C LYS A 485 -14.76 -31.47 20.08
N THR A 486 -14.73 -30.30 20.70
CA THR A 486 -15.12 -30.20 22.13
C THR A 486 -16.61 -29.92 22.33
N GLY A 487 -17.38 -29.74 21.25
CA GLY A 487 -18.80 -29.40 21.30
C GLY A 487 -19.07 -27.96 21.81
N ALA A 488 -18.02 -27.14 21.90
CA ALA A 488 -18.17 -25.75 22.35
C ALA A 488 -18.93 -24.89 21.35
N SER A 489 -18.71 -25.11 20.03
CA SER A 489 -19.44 -24.43 18.97
C SER A 489 -20.94 -24.68 19.05
N SER A 490 -21.37 -25.94 19.26
CA SER A 490 -22.78 -26.30 19.38
C SER A 490 -23.45 -25.71 20.62
N MET A 491 -22.72 -25.58 21.74
CA MET A 491 -23.23 -24.91 22.94
C MET A 491 -23.48 -23.42 22.69
N VAL A 492 -22.50 -22.69 22.10
CA VAL A 492 -22.65 -21.27 21.78
C VAL A 492 -23.77 -21.06 20.75
N ALA A 493 -23.82 -21.92 19.73
CA ALA A 493 -24.85 -21.87 18.71
C ALA A 493 -26.27 -22.05 19.29
N ARG A 494 -26.46 -23.02 20.20
CA ARG A 494 -27.74 -23.20 20.90
C ARG A 494 -28.13 -21.98 21.72
N LEU A 495 -27.19 -21.42 22.51
CA LEU A 495 -27.46 -20.19 23.27
C LEU A 495 -27.89 -19.03 22.36
N LEU A 496 -27.29 -18.88 21.19
CA LEU A 496 -27.70 -17.87 20.21
C LEU A 496 -29.02 -18.22 19.53
N ALA A 497 -29.21 -19.49 19.16
CA ALA A 497 -30.43 -19.97 18.53
C ALA A 497 -31.63 -19.85 19.47
N ASP A 498 -31.51 -20.30 20.72
CA ASP A 498 -32.58 -20.25 21.72
C ASP A 498 -32.99 -18.82 22.07
N ASN A 499 -32.03 -17.87 22.12
CA ASN A 499 -32.32 -16.49 22.50
C ASN A 499 -32.71 -15.58 21.31
N LEU A 500 -32.15 -15.83 20.13
CA LEU A 500 -32.34 -14.97 18.95
C LEU A 500 -33.02 -15.70 17.78
N GLY A 501 -32.77 -17.01 17.61
CA GLY A 501 -33.28 -17.81 16.48
C GLY A 501 -34.76 -18.12 16.61
N GLU A 502 -35.29 -18.32 17.85
CA GLU A 502 -36.74 -18.49 18.10
C GLU A 502 -37.55 -17.26 17.68
N ALA A 503 -36.93 -16.05 17.72
CA ALA A 503 -37.58 -14.83 17.31
C ALA A 503 -37.72 -14.73 15.77
N SER A 504 -36.64 -14.92 15.02
CA SER A 504 -36.64 -15.07 13.53
C SER A 504 -35.20 -15.23 13.02
N PRO A 505 -34.98 -15.80 11.79
CA PRO A 505 -33.65 -15.82 11.13
C PRO A 505 -33.05 -14.43 10.96
N TYR A 506 -33.88 -13.40 10.77
CA TYR A 506 -33.46 -11.99 10.69
C TYR A 506 -32.88 -11.47 12.02
N ALA A 507 -33.45 -11.91 13.16
CA ALA A 507 -32.95 -11.54 14.49
C ALA A 507 -31.55 -12.14 14.72
N LEU A 508 -31.35 -13.41 14.32
CA LEU A 508 -30.04 -14.06 14.39
C LEU A 508 -29.05 -13.36 13.48
N LEU A 509 -29.43 -13.04 12.23
CA LEU A 509 -28.61 -12.31 11.27
C LEU A 509 -28.16 -10.94 11.84
N ALA A 510 -29.11 -10.20 12.44
CA ALA A 510 -28.83 -8.93 13.08
C ALA A 510 -27.88 -9.09 14.29
N GLY A 511 -28.13 -10.11 15.13
CA GLY A 511 -27.28 -10.44 16.26
C GLY A 511 -25.84 -10.73 15.87
N ILE A 512 -25.64 -11.55 14.82
CA ILE A 512 -24.32 -11.88 14.27
C ILE A 512 -23.64 -10.60 13.72
N TYR A 513 -24.34 -9.80 12.91
CA TYR A 513 -23.79 -8.58 12.35
C TYR A 513 -23.35 -7.60 13.44
N PHE A 514 -24.24 -7.25 14.39
CA PHE A 514 -23.91 -6.25 15.40
C PHE A 514 -22.88 -6.73 16.41
N THR A 515 -22.90 -8.02 16.77
CA THR A 515 -21.86 -8.59 17.65
C THR A 515 -20.49 -8.55 16.96
N THR A 516 -20.42 -8.98 15.70
CA THR A 516 -19.19 -8.91 14.90
C THR A 516 -18.71 -7.47 14.74
N SER A 517 -19.63 -6.55 14.44
CA SER A 517 -19.37 -5.12 14.27
C SER A 517 -18.90 -4.44 15.57
N CYS A 518 -19.37 -4.89 16.71
CA CYS A 518 -18.90 -4.42 18.02
C CYS A 518 -17.49 -4.96 18.33
N LEU A 519 -17.27 -6.25 18.11
CA LEU A 519 -15.98 -6.90 18.37
C LEU A 519 -14.86 -6.29 17.53
N THR A 520 -15.09 -6.03 16.24
CA THR A 520 -14.07 -5.49 15.32
C THR A 520 -13.64 -4.06 15.68
N MET A 521 -14.37 -3.33 16.53
CA MET A 521 -13.92 -2.03 17.05
C MET A 521 -12.70 -2.15 17.97
N PHE A 522 -12.50 -3.31 18.59
CA PHE A 522 -11.46 -3.59 19.57
C PHE A 522 -10.42 -4.58 19.05
N ILE A 523 -10.80 -5.45 18.11
CA ILE A 523 -10.01 -6.54 17.57
C ILE A 523 -9.81 -6.30 16.08
N SER A 524 -8.74 -6.83 15.46
CA SER A 524 -8.55 -6.72 14.01
C SER A 524 -9.68 -7.42 13.23
N ASN A 525 -10.01 -6.89 12.05
CA ASN A 525 -11.07 -7.43 11.19
C ASN A 525 -10.91 -8.92 10.92
N THR A 526 -9.67 -9.34 10.66
CA THR A 526 -9.33 -10.73 10.38
C THR A 526 -9.57 -11.63 11.60
N ALA A 527 -9.09 -11.21 12.78
CA ALA A 527 -9.30 -11.97 14.01
C ALA A 527 -10.79 -12.09 14.35
N THR A 528 -11.55 -11.00 14.18
CA THR A 528 -13.00 -10.99 14.38
C THR A 528 -13.71 -11.97 13.45
N ALA A 529 -13.34 -11.99 12.17
CA ALA A 529 -13.94 -12.90 11.19
C ALA A 529 -13.63 -14.37 11.55
N VAL A 530 -12.38 -14.67 11.94
CA VAL A 530 -11.98 -16.04 12.33
C VAL A 530 -12.73 -16.51 13.59
N LEU A 531 -12.94 -15.62 14.56
CA LEU A 531 -13.68 -15.95 15.78
C LEU A 531 -15.18 -16.15 15.52
N MET A 532 -15.77 -15.31 14.67
CA MET A 532 -17.23 -15.28 14.47
C MET A 532 -17.72 -16.25 13.40
N SER A 533 -16.87 -16.65 12.44
CA SER A 533 -17.29 -17.54 11.35
C SER A 533 -17.79 -18.91 11.84
N PRO A 534 -17.11 -19.66 12.70
CA PRO A 534 -17.62 -20.93 13.19
C PRO A 534 -18.89 -20.76 14.04
N ILE A 535 -19.01 -19.66 14.78
CA ILE A 535 -20.21 -19.36 15.57
C ILE A 535 -21.40 -19.09 14.65
N ALA A 536 -21.21 -18.26 13.63
CA ALA A 536 -22.25 -17.94 12.67
C ALA A 536 -22.72 -19.18 11.87
N LEU A 537 -21.75 -19.99 11.42
CA LEU A 537 -21.99 -21.23 10.70
C LEU A 537 -22.84 -22.20 11.54
N THR A 538 -22.38 -22.51 12.74
CA THR A 538 -23.06 -23.46 13.63
C THR A 538 -24.42 -22.96 14.11
N SER A 539 -24.58 -21.64 14.29
CA SER A 539 -25.87 -21.03 14.65
C SER A 539 -26.87 -21.13 13.48
N ALA A 540 -26.45 -20.92 12.23
CA ALA A 540 -27.29 -21.12 11.06
C ALA A 540 -27.76 -22.57 10.92
N MET A 541 -26.83 -23.51 11.10
CA MET A 541 -27.13 -24.96 11.05
C MET A 541 -28.09 -25.37 12.17
N ALA A 542 -27.97 -24.80 13.37
CA ALA A 542 -28.85 -25.11 14.51
C ALA A 542 -30.31 -24.75 14.29
N ILE A 543 -30.60 -23.67 13.54
CA ILE A 543 -31.96 -23.26 13.19
C ILE A 543 -32.40 -23.76 11.79
N GLY A 544 -31.54 -24.54 11.10
CA GLY A 544 -31.86 -25.16 9.81
C GLY A 544 -31.92 -24.18 8.63
N VAL A 545 -31.22 -23.06 8.70
CA VAL A 545 -31.15 -22.08 7.60
C VAL A 545 -29.80 -22.10 6.89
N SER A 546 -29.78 -21.55 5.68
CA SER A 546 -28.54 -21.41 4.91
C SER A 546 -27.50 -20.56 5.64
N PRO A 547 -26.22 -20.99 5.73
CA PRO A 547 -25.17 -20.26 6.42
C PRO A 547 -24.64 -19.03 5.66
N TYR A 548 -24.92 -18.94 4.35
CA TYR A 548 -24.38 -17.85 3.52
C TYR A 548 -24.73 -16.46 4.05
N PRO A 549 -26.00 -16.10 4.35
CA PRO A 549 -26.32 -14.77 4.87
C PRO A 549 -25.59 -14.46 6.17
N MET A 550 -25.47 -15.46 7.06
CA MET A 550 -24.83 -15.31 8.37
C MET A 550 -23.33 -15.06 8.24
N LEU A 551 -22.67 -15.81 7.36
CA LEU A 551 -21.24 -15.63 7.09
C LEU A 551 -20.95 -14.31 6.36
N PHE A 552 -21.83 -13.90 5.42
CA PHE A 552 -21.74 -12.55 4.83
C PHE A 552 -21.93 -11.44 5.89
N ALA A 553 -22.79 -11.63 6.88
CA ALA A 553 -22.93 -10.69 7.99
C ALA A 553 -21.65 -10.61 8.85
N VAL A 554 -20.94 -11.73 9.03
CA VAL A 554 -19.63 -11.74 9.72
C VAL A 554 -18.61 -10.91 8.94
N THR A 555 -18.42 -11.16 7.65
CA THR A 555 -17.41 -10.42 6.89
C THR A 555 -17.76 -8.94 6.76
N LEU A 556 -19.03 -8.59 6.61
CA LEU A 556 -19.51 -7.21 6.61
C LEU A 556 -19.27 -6.53 7.97
N GLY A 557 -19.71 -7.16 9.05
CA GLY A 557 -19.50 -6.65 10.41
C GLY A 557 -18.02 -6.45 10.73
N ALA A 558 -17.17 -7.39 10.32
CA ALA A 558 -15.73 -7.32 10.53
C ALA A 558 -15.06 -6.24 9.66
N SER A 559 -15.43 -6.12 8.39
CA SER A 559 -14.74 -5.24 7.43
C SER A 559 -15.23 -3.80 7.46
N MET A 560 -16.50 -3.54 7.86
CA MET A 560 -17.13 -2.22 7.87
C MET A 560 -16.97 -1.50 9.21
N CYS A 561 -15.76 -1.51 9.77
CA CYS A 561 -15.47 -0.84 11.03
C CYS A 561 -15.12 0.63 10.79
N PHE A 562 -16.13 1.48 10.80
CA PHE A 562 -16.01 2.91 10.53
C PHE A 562 -16.00 3.78 11.80
N ALA A 563 -16.49 3.25 12.92
CA ALA A 563 -16.65 3.99 14.17
C ALA A 563 -15.33 4.23 14.93
N SER A 564 -14.26 3.50 14.60
CA SER A 564 -12.97 3.61 15.28
C SER A 564 -11.83 3.94 14.31
N PRO A 565 -10.97 4.93 14.64
CA PRO A 565 -9.77 5.21 13.86
C PRO A 565 -8.69 4.14 14.00
N PHE A 566 -8.72 3.34 15.07
CA PHE A 566 -7.65 2.39 15.42
C PHE A 566 -7.95 0.96 14.95
N SER A 567 -9.19 0.67 14.57
CA SER A 567 -9.61 -0.67 14.15
C SER A 567 -8.99 -1.11 12.83
N THR A 568 -8.70 -0.16 11.94
CA THR A 568 -8.11 -0.45 10.64
C THR A 568 -6.97 0.52 10.30
N PRO A 569 -5.86 0.03 9.68
CA PRO A 569 -4.77 0.90 9.24
C PRO A 569 -5.19 2.03 8.28
N PRO A 570 -6.14 1.85 7.34
CA PRO A 570 -6.69 2.91 6.52
C PRO A 570 -7.22 4.10 7.31
N ASN A 571 -8.03 3.82 8.34
CA ASN A 571 -8.61 4.85 9.20
C ASN A 571 -7.52 5.61 9.97
N ALA A 572 -6.54 4.91 10.52
CA ALA A 572 -5.41 5.51 11.23
C ALA A 572 -4.57 6.44 10.33
N LEU A 573 -4.33 6.04 9.06
CA LEU A 573 -3.59 6.86 8.09
C LEU A 573 -4.29 8.19 7.81
N VAL A 574 -5.59 8.15 7.55
CA VAL A 574 -6.34 9.37 7.22
C VAL A 574 -6.62 10.24 8.44
N MET A 575 -6.61 9.67 9.65
CA MET A 575 -6.81 10.41 10.90
C MET A 575 -5.79 11.53 11.04
N GLN A 576 -4.51 11.22 10.87
CA GLN A 576 -3.44 12.22 11.00
C GLN A 576 -3.47 13.22 9.83
N ALA A 577 -3.64 12.73 8.60
CA ALA A 577 -3.62 13.57 7.40
C ALA A 577 -4.83 14.51 7.31
N GLY A 578 -5.99 14.08 7.80
CA GLY A 578 -7.24 14.86 7.82
C GLY A 578 -7.44 15.70 9.08
N GLY A 579 -6.58 15.52 10.12
CA GLY A 579 -6.69 16.19 11.40
C GLY A 579 -7.95 15.79 12.18
N TYR A 580 -8.40 14.53 12.02
CA TYR A 580 -9.61 14.03 12.68
C TYR A 580 -9.36 13.66 14.14
N SER A 581 -10.37 13.92 14.97
CA SER A 581 -10.47 13.40 16.33
C SER A 581 -11.19 12.04 16.33
N PHE A 582 -11.05 11.29 17.43
CA PHE A 582 -11.84 10.06 17.64
C PHE A 582 -13.35 10.32 17.51
N MET A 583 -13.81 11.47 18.02
CA MET A 583 -15.24 11.83 17.99
C MET A 583 -15.75 12.05 16.56
N ASP A 584 -14.92 12.42 15.60
CA ASP A 584 -15.32 12.59 14.20
C ASP A 584 -15.64 11.23 13.57
N TYR A 585 -14.90 10.17 13.94
CA TYR A 585 -15.22 8.80 13.53
C TYR A 585 -16.55 8.32 14.15
N ILE A 586 -16.81 8.64 15.40
CA ILE A 586 -18.10 8.32 16.03
C ILE A 586 -19.24 9.05 15.32
N LYS A 587 -19.10 10.35 15.03
CA LYS A 587 -20.16 11.14 14.39
C LYS A 587 -20.46 10.75 12.95
N VAL A 588 -19.46 10.30 12.20
CA VAL A 588 -19.60 9.96 10.78
C VAL A 588 -19.63 8.45 10.56
N GLY A 589 -18.73 7.72 11.20
CA GLY A 589 -18.54 6.29 10.98
C GLY A 589 -19.61 5.43 11.67
N LEU A 590 -19.98 5.72 12.92
CA LEU A 590 -20.96 4.92 13.64
C LEU A 590 -22.36 4.95 12.97
N PRO A 591 -22.92 6.11 12.58
CA PRO A 591 -24.17 6.12 11.83
C PRO A 591 -24.10 5.35 10.52
N LEU A 592 -23.00 5.48 9.78
CA LEU A 592 -22.79 4.74 8.54
C LEU A 592 -22.76 3.22 8.80
N GLN A 593 -22.02 2.76 9.81
CA GLN A 593 -21.90 1.36 10.19
C GLN A 593 -23.25 0.75 10.55
N ILE A 594 -24.08 1.48 11.33
CA ILE A 594 -25.43 1.05 11.70
C ILE A 594 -26.35 1.01 10.48
N ILE A 595 -26.34 2.05 9.63
CA ILE A 595 -27.21 2.12 8.45
C ILE A 595 -26.87 1.00 7.47
N ILE A 596 -25.58 0.75 7.20
CA ILE A 596 -25.16 -0.38 6.35
C ILE A 596 -25.65 -1.70 6.97
N GLY A 597 -25.50 -1.89 8.27
CA GLY A 597 -26.00 -3.10 8.94
C GLY A 597 -27.49 -3.30 8.77
N LEU A 598 -28.30 -2.29 9.01
CA LEU A 598 -29.76 -2.36 8.87
C LEU A 598 -30.18 -2.66 7.42
N VAL A 599 -29.56 -1.99 6.45
CA VAL A 599 -29.83 -2.25 5.03
C VAL A 599 -29.43 -3.67 4.66
N MET A 600 -28.27 -4.14 5.11
CA MET A 600 -27.76 -5.47 4.75
C MET A 600 -28.50 -6.60 5.43
N ILE A 601 -29.05 -6.41 6.63
CA ILE A 601 -29.95 -7.38 7.28
C ILE A 601 -31.18 -7.64 6.39
N GLY A 602 -31.69 -6.63 5.68
CA GLY A 602 -32.79 -6.80 4.73
C GLY A 602 -32.36 -7.34 3.37
N VAL A 603 -31.17 -6.95 2.89
CA VAL A 603 -30.69 -7.25 1.53
C VAL A 603 -30.03 -8.63 1.44
N LEU A 604 -29.26 -9.07 2.46
CA LEU A 604 -28.55 -10.35 2.42
C LEU A 604 -29.47 -11.54 2.16
N PRO A 605 -30.64 -11.67 2.81
CA PRO A 605 -31.54 -12.79 2.54
C PRO A 605 -32.20 -12.73 1.14
N LEU A 606 -32.22 -11.55 0.50
CA LEU A 606 -32.70 -11.41 -0.89
C LEU A 606 -31.63 -11.89 -1.90
N ILE A 607 -30.35 -11.72 -1.59
CA ILE A 607 -29.23 -12.17 -2.44
C ILE A 607 -28.93 -13.66 -2.16
N PHE A 608 -28.89 -14.04 -0.90
CA PHE A 608 -28.65 -15.39 -0.42
C PHE A 608 -29.82 -15.82 0.47
N PRO A 609 -30.83 -16.55 -0.05
CA PRO A 609 -31.97 -16.99 0.74
C PRO A 609 -31.57 -17.87 1.94
N PHE A 610 -32.36 -17.78 3.02
CA PHE A 610 -32.20 -18.59 4.22
C PHE A 610 -32.34 -20.08 3.98
#